data_8ce04d4ec09f1e807525c0398383ea23
#
_entry.id   8ce04d4ec09f1e807525c0398383ea23
#
_cell.length_a   1.000
_cell.length_b   1.000
_cell.length_c   1.000
_cell.angle_alpha   90.00
_cell.angle_beta   90.00
_cell.angle_gamma   90.00
#
_symmetry.space_group_name_H-M   'P 1'
#
loop_
_entity.id
_entity.type
_entity.pdbx_description
1 polymer ?
#
loop_
_entity_poly.entity_id
_entity_poly.type
_entity_poly.pdbx_seq_one_letter_code
_entity_poly.pdbx_strand_id
1 'polypeptide(L)'
;MTKKDEKSLEIPKQEVVETEEMERTRDRRCYIPRTDIYETKDEIVLVADVPGADDKALDISVEKGVLTINAYVDDMAPEGFNQVYSEYESGDYRRSFKLSDEIDQSKIKATVKNGELRLQMPKAEPAKAKKITVKAA
;
A
#
# COMPACT_ATOMS: atom_id res chain seq x y z
N MET A 1 18.17 0.94 15.84
CA MET A 1 16.76 0.62 15.81
C MET A 1 16.48 -0.53 16.75
N THR A 2 15.50 -0.40 17.59
CA THR A 2 15.19 -1.39 18.59
C THR A 2 14.08 -2.31 18.09
N LYS A 3 14.02 -3.52 18.62
CA LYS A 3 12.93 -4.46 18.32
C LYS A 3 11.56 -3.89 18.70
N LYS A 4 11.53 -2.93 19.61
CA LYS A 4 10.31 -2.26 20.02
C LYS A 4 9.66 -1.48 18.89
N ASP A 5 10.48 -0.85 18.05
CA ASP A 5 9.95 -0.08 16.91
C ASP A 5 9.32 -1.01 15.86
N GLU A 6 9.89 -2.18 15.68
CA GLU A 6 9.34 -3.18 14.78
C GLU A 6 7.99 -3.71 15.27
N LYS A 7 7.83 -3.82 16.58
CA LYS A 7 6.56 -4.27 17.17
C LYS A 7 5.49 -3.20 17.11
N SER A 8 5.85 -1.93 17.12
CA SER A 8 4.90 -0.83 17.03
C SER A 8 4.32 -0.67 15.64
N LEU A 9 5.02 -1.15 14.62
CA LEU A 9 4.50 -1.23 13.27
C LEU A 9 3.55 -2.43 13.18
N GLU A 10 2.29 -2.17 13.40
CA GLU A 10 1.29 -3.23 13.37
C GLU A 10 0.84 -3.61 11.97
N ILE A 11 1.32 -2.91 10.97
CA ILE A 11 1.21 -3.34 9.60
C ILE A 11 2.32 -4.37 9.35
N PRO A 12 1.98 -5.64 9.10
CA PRO A 12 3.01 -6.63 8.84
C PRO A 12 3.81 -6.26 7.61
N LYS A 13 5.11 -6.45 7.69
CA LYS A 13 5.98 -6.28 6.54
C LYS A 13 5.85 -7.43 5.56
N GLN A 14 5.13 -8.47 5.95
CA GLN A 14 4.89 -9.63 5.10
C GLN A 14 3.68 -9.37 4.21
N GLU A 15 3.83 -9.73 2.97
CA GLU A 15 2.71 -9.73 2.06
C GLU A 15 1.72 -10.80 2.44
N VAL A 16 0.46 -10.50 2.20
CA VAL A 16 -0.53 -11.55 2.14
C VAL A 16 -0.22 -12.32 0.86
N VAL A 17 0.21 -13.57 1.02
CA VAL A 17 0.50 -14.42 -0.13
C VAL A 17 -0.77 -14.55 -0.95
N GLU A 18 -0.67 -14.25 -2.23
CA GLU A 18 -1.77 -14.51 -3.13
C GLU A 18 -2.05 -15.98 -3.14
N THR A 19 -3.25 -16.33 -2.77
CA THR A 19 -3.70 -17.68 -2.95
C THR A 19 -3.94 -17.92 -4.43
N GLU A 20 -3.70 -19.13 -4.87
CA GLU A 20 -3.98 -19.52 -6.25
C GLU A 20 -5.43 -19.28 -6.66
N GLU A 21 -6.27 -19.01 -5.69
CA GLU A 21 -7.69 -18.74 -5.90
C GLU A 21 -8.01 -17.33 -6.45
N MET A 22 -7.03 -16.42 -6.38
CA MET A 22 -7.23 -15.09 -6.93
C MET A 22 -6.80 -15.05 -8.39
N GLU A 23 -7.73 -15.38 -9.25
CA GLU A 23 -7.50 -15.26 -10.68
C GLU A 23 -7.26 -13.81 -11.07
N ARG A 24 -6.20 -13.59 -11.78
CA ARG A 24 -5.90 -12.28 -12.34
C ARG A 24 -6.73 -12.10 -13.60
N THR A 25 -7.41 -10.97 -13.66
CA THR A 25 -8.21 -10.64 -14.85
C THR A 25 -7.38 -10.17 -16.03
N ARG A 26 -6.09 -9.88 -15.78
CA ARG A 26 -5.17 -9.42 -16.82
C ARG A 26 -4.04 -10.43 -17.00
N ASP A 27 -3.83 -10.86 -18.22
CA ASP A 27 -2.73 -11.75 -18.58
C ASP A 27 -1.45 -10.95 -18.78
N ARG A 28 -0.92 -10.44 -17.67
CA ARG A 28 0.30 -9.63 -17.66
C ARG A 28 1.16 -10.04 -16.46
N ARG A 29 2.46 -9.80 -16.61
CA ARG A 29 3.40 -9.98 -15.52
C ARG A 29 2.99 -9.06 -14.36
N CYS A 30 3.08 -9.58 -13.16
CA CYS A 30 2.76 -8.84 -11.95
C CYS A 30 3.99 -8.75 -11.05
N TYR A 31 4.36 -7.54 -10.70
CA TYR A 31 5.48 -7.27 -9.82
C TYR A 31 5.02 -6.85 -8.44
N ILE A 32 5.87 -7.11 -7.47
CA ILE A 32 5.67 -6.64 -6.11
C ILE A 32 6.35 -5.28 -6.01
N PRO A 33 5.61 -4.20 -5.73
CA PRO A 33 6.21 -2.88 -5.63
C PRO A 33 7.07 -2.76 -4.38
N ARG A 34 8.21 -2.11 -4.52
CA ARG A 34 9.04 -1.76 -3.37
C ARG A 34 8.27 -0.81 -2.47
N THR A 35 8.28 -1.08 -1.19
CA THR A 35 7.44 -0.35 -0.24
C THR A 35 8.22 -0.03 1.01
N ASP A 36 8.10 1.21 1.46
CA ASP A 36 8.57 1.66 2.75
C ASP A 36 7.39 2.02 3.63
N ILE A 37 7.46 1.70 4.89
CA ILE A 37 6.41 2.00 5.86
C ILE A 37 7.00 2.80 7.00
N TYR A 38 6.42 3.95 7.27
CA TYR A 38 6.83 4.84 8.34
C TYR A 38 5.71 4.99 9.35
N GLU A 39 6.05 5.00 10.61
CA GLU A 39 5.09 5.22 11.67
C GLU A 39 5.41 6.49 12.43
N THR A 40 4.39 7.28 12.68
CA THR A 40 4.45 8.41 13.60
C THR A 40 3.50 8.13 14.76
N LYS A 41 3.45 9.05 15.70
CA LYS A 41 2.51 8.96 16.81
C LYS A 41 1.05 8.87 16.35
N ASP A 42 0.71 9.57 15.27
CA ASP A 42 -0.66 9.76 14.84
C ASP A 42 -1.05 8.98 13.58
N GLU A 43 -0.09 8.56 12.79
CA GLU A 43 -0.39 7.92 11.52
C GLU A 43 0.68 6.93 11.10
N ILE A 44 0.31 6.09 10.15
CA ILE A 44 1.23 5.25 9.42
C ILE A 44 1.22 5.71 7.98
N VAL A 45 2.40 5.87 7.40
CA VAL A 45 2.57 6.28 6.01
C VAL A 45 3.25 5.16 5.23
N LEU A 46 2.60 4.73 4.18
CA LEU A 46 3.13 3.72 3.27
C LEU A 46 3.50 4.40 1.96
N VAL A 47 4.72 4.14 1.50
CA VAL A 47 5.20 4.67 0.22
C VAL A 47 5.59 3.51 -0.66
N ALA A 48 4.99 3.41 -1.83
CA ALA A 48 5.24 2.32 -2.77
C ALA A 48 5.67 2.86 -4.12
N ASP A 49 6.65 2.21 -4.73
CA ASP A 49 7.11 2.55 -6.07
C ASP A 49 6.30 1.79 -7.11
N VAL A 50 5.53 2.52 -7.88
CA VAL A 50 4.68 1.97 -8.95
C VAL A 50 4.95 2.70 -10.27
N PRO A 51 6.19 2.62 -10.77
CA PRO A 51 6.57 3.38 -11.96
C PRO A 51 5.65 3.07 -13.14
N GLY A 52 5.24 4.11 -13.83
CA GLY A 52 4.31 4.01 -14.95
C GLY A 52 2.84 4.06 -14.59
N ALA A 53 2.50 4.01 -13.30
CA ALA A 53 1.11 4.09 -12.86
C ALA A 53 0.74 5.54 -12.51
N ASP A 54 -0.42 5.97 -12.95
CA ASP A 54 -1.02 7.23 -12.55
C ASP A 54 -2.22 6.97 -11.64
N ASP A 55 -2.94 8.01 -11.27
CA ASP A 55 -4.11 7.90 -10.40
C ASP A 55 -5.22 7.04 -11.00
N LYS A 56 -5.33 7.00 -12.30
CA LYS A 56 -6.35 6.20 -12.99
C LYS A 56 -5.99 4.72 -13.04
N ALA A 57 -4.70 4.42 -12.96
CA ALA A 57 -4.19 3.06 -13.04
C ALA A 57 -4.21 2.34 -11.68
N LEU A 58 -4.47 3.08 -10.61
CA LEU A 58 -4.43 2.54 -9.25
C LEU A 58 -5.81 2.15 -8.76
N ASP A 59 -5.88 0.96 -8.19
CA ASP A 59 -7.06 0.47 -7.50
C ASP A 59 -6.61 0.02 -6.11
N ILE A 60 -7.08 0.74 -5.09
CA ILE A 60 -6.70 0.49 -3.71
C ILE A 60 -7.95 0.22 -2.92
N SER A 61 -7.95 -0.90 -2.23
CA SER A 61 -9.11 -1.31 -1.43
C SER A 61 -8.69 -1.82 -0.06
N VAL A 62 -9.61 -1.70 0.88
CA VAL A 62 -9.46 -2.31 2.20
C VAL A 62 -10.69 -3.17 2.43
N GLU A 63 -10.47 -4.44 2.65
CA GLU A 63 -11.54 -5.39 2.93
C GLU A 63 -11.09 -6.35 4.03
N LYS A 64 -11.90 -6.48 5.06
CA LYS A 64 -11.61 -7.37 6.20
C LYS A 64 -10.21 -7.14 6.80
N GLY A 65 -9.81 -5.87 6.89
CA GLY A 65 -8.51 -5.49 7.44
C GLY A 65 -7.33 -5.74 6.51
N VAL A 66 -7.57 -6.07 5.26
CA VAL A 66 -6.50 -6.25 4.26
C VAL A 66 -6.53 -5.11 3.28
N LEU A 67 -5.41 -4.39 3.21
CA LEU A 67 -5.18 -3.35 2.22
C LEU A 67 -4.59 -3.99 0.98
N THR A 68 -5.23 -3.81 -0.17
CA THR A 68 -4.72 -4.31 -1.45
C THR A 68 -4.45 -3.15 -2.38
N ILE A 69 -3.25 -3.13 -2.93
CA ILE A 69 -2.82 -2.15 -3.91
C ILE A 69 -2.68 -2.87 -5.24
N ASN A 70 -3.41 -2.41 -6.24
CA ASN A 70 -3.26 -2.85 -7.62
C ASN A 70 -2.90 -1.64 -8.48
N ALA A 71 -1.87 -1.77 -9.29
CA ALA A 71 -1.50 -0.77 -10.26
C ALA A 71 -1.44 -1.41 -11.65
N TYR A 72 -2.27 -0.91 -12.54
CA TYR A 72 -2.39 -1.44 -13.90
C TYR A 72 -1.63 -0.52 -14.85
N VAL A 73 -0.45 -0.96 -15.23
CA VAL A 73 0.43 -0.13 -16.06
C VAL A 73 0.13 -0.32 -17.53
N ASP A 74 -0.03 0.78 -18.22
CA ASP A 74 -0.20 0.79 -19.66
C ASP A 74 1.18 0.82 -20.33
N ASP A 75 1.44 -0.15 -21.18
CA ASP A 75 2.73 -0.39 -21.83
C ASP A 75 2.74 0.04 -23.27
N MET A 76 1.82 0.89 -23.65
CA MET A 76 1.77 1.37 -25.03
C MET A 76 2.99 2.23 -25.35
N ALA A 77 3.65 1.87 -26.43
CA ALA A 77 4.68 2.72 -27.00
C ALA A 77 4.08 4.06 -27.42
N PRO A 78 4.86 5.16 -27.41
CA PRO A 78 4.37 6.42 -27.92
C PRO A 78 3.85 6.28 -29.34
N GLU A 79 2.81 7.05 -29.66
CA GLU A 79 2.21 7.01 -31.00
C GLU A 79 3.24 7.18 -32.11
N GLY A 80 3.20 6.31 -33.10
CA GLY A 80 4.15 6.30 -34.21
C GLY A 80 5.46 5.58 -33.94
N PHE A 81 5.63 5.01 -32.74
CA PHE A 81 6.83 4.27 -32.37
C PHE A 81 6.52 2.81 -32.07
N ASN A 82 7.41 1.93 -32.49
CA ASN A 82 7.37 0.52 -32.11
C ASN A 82 8.55 0.22 -31.20
N GLN A 83 8.31 -0.51 -30.14
CA GLN A 83 9.38 -0.95 -29.26
C GLN A 83 10.20 -2.03 -29.93
N VAL A 84 11.50 -1.76 -30.11
CA VAL A 84 12.44 -2.67 -30.77
C VAL A 84 13.21 -3.51 -29.75
N TYR A 85 13.43 -2.94 -28.56
CA TYR A 85 14.21 -3.59 -27.50
C TYR A 85 13.77 -3.10 -26.13
N SER A 86 13.71 -4.01 -25.16
CA SER A 86 13.45 -3.67 -23.76
C SER A 86 14.25 -4.60 -22.87
N GLU A 87 14.94 -4.03 -21.88
CA GLU A 87 15.70 -4.81 -20.90
C GLU A 87 14.83 -5.47 -19.85
N TYR A 88 13.59 -5.03 -19.71
CA TYR A 88 12.65 -5.61 -18.77
C TYR A 88 11.25 -5.62 -19.37
N GLU A 89 10.43 -6.53 -18.91
CA GLU A 89 9.03 -6.56 -19.29
C GLU A 89 8.24 -5.64 -18.39
N SER A 90 7.43 -4.78 -18.96
CA SER A 90 6.44 -4.02 -18.20
C SER A 90 5.39 -4.95 -17.63
N GLY A 91 4.83 -4.56 -16.53
CA GLY A 91 3.80 -5.35 -15.89
C GLY A 91 3.00 -4.52 -14.91
N ASP A 92 2.05 -5.18 -14.32
CA ASP A 92 1.25 -4.58 -13.27
C ASP A 92 1.96 -4.74 -11.92
N TYR A 93 1.52 -4.00 -10.93
CA TYR A 93 2.00 -4.12 -9.57
C TYR A 93 0.86 -4.54 -8.67
N ARG A 94 1.17 -5.42 -7.73
CA ARG A 94 0.18 -5.82 -6.74
C ARG A 94 0.86 -6.14 -5.42
N ARG A 95 0.27 -5.65 -4.36
CA ARG A 95 0.72 -5.97 -3.01
C ARG A 95 -0.42 -5.82 -2.02
N SER A 96 -0.46 -6.72 -1.03
CA SER A 96 -1.45 -6.67 0.03
C SER A 96 -0.78 -6.63 1.39
N PHE A 97 -1.41 -5.92 2.32
CA PHE A 97 -0.97 -5.80 3.71
C PHE A 97 -2.14 -6.02 4.65
N LYS A 98 -1.88 -6.75 5.69
CA LYS A 98 -2.84 -6.84 6.78
C LYS A 98 -2.69 -5.59 7.66
N LEU A 99 -3.77 -4.86 7.84
CA LEU A 99 -3.76 -3.65 8.64
C LEU A 99 -4.04 -3.95 10.11
N SER A 100 -3.38 -3.18 10.97
CA SER A 100 -3.68 -3.17 12.39
C SER A 100 -5.06 -2.59 12.67
N ASP A 101 -5.69 -3.05 13.74
CA ASP A 101 -6.94 -2.48 14.23
C ASP A 101 -6.77 -1.03 14.70
N GLU A 102 -5.54 -0.58 14.91
CA GLU A 102 -5.26 0.79 15.30
C GLU A 102 -5.49 1.80 14.18
N ILE A 103 -5.60 1.35 12.94
CA ILE A 103 -5.78 2.25 11.80
C ILE A 103 -7.26 2.54 11.59
N ASP A 104 -7.57 3.82 11.43
CA ASP A 104 -8.90 4.25 11.00
C ASP A 104 -9.02 4.09 9.49
N GLN A 105 -9.60 2.99 9.07
CA GLN A 105 -9.71 2.65 7.66
C GLN A 105 -10.56 3.64 6.86
N SER A 106 -11.47 4.32 7.51
CA SER A 106 -12.35 5.31 6.84
C SER A 106 -11.62 6.60 6.46
N LYS A 107 -10.45 6.83 7.04
CA LYS A 107 -9.68 8.07 6.84
C LYS A 107 -8.41 7.87 6.04
N ILE A 108 -8.24 6.73 5.41
CA ILE A 108 -7.07 6.48 4.56
C ILE A 108 -7.12 7.38 3.33
N LYS A 109 -6.01 8.03 3.04
CA LYS A 109 -5.85 8.88 1.86
C LYS A 109 -4.72 8.36 0.99
N ALA A 110 -4.94 8.38 -0.30
CA ALA A 110 -3.96 7.93 -1.27
C ALA A 110 -3.64 9.05 -2.25
N THR A 111 -2.35 9.24 -2.52
CA THR A 111 -1.88 10.15 -3.56
C THR A 111 -0.81 9.46 -4.39
N VAL A 112 -0.75 9.76 -5.66
CA VAL A 112 0.31 9.26 -6.55
C VAL A 112 0.92 10.41 -7.32
N LYS A 113 2.24 10.39 -7.41
CA LYS A 113 2.99 11.41 -8.15
C LYS A 113 4.28 10.78 -8.65
N ASN A 114 4.55 10.90 -9.94
CA ASN A 114 5.78 10.41 -10.56
C ASN A 114 6.07 8.93 -10.24
N GLY A 115 5.03 8.09 -10.26
CA GLY A 115 5.19 6.67 -9.97
C GLY A 115 5.39 6.34 -8.50
N GLU A 116 5.22 7.29 -7.60
CA GLU A 116 5.26 7.05 -6.17
C GLU A 116 3.87 7.16 -5.57
N LEU A 117 3.39 6.07 -5.02
CA LEU A 117 2.13 6.01 -4.30
C LEU A 117 2.40 6.27 -2.83
N ARG A 118 1.64 7.19 -2.26
CA ARG A 118 1.71 7.48 -0.83
C ARG A 118 0.34 7.28 -0.20
N LEU A 119 0.30 6.44 0.81
CA LEU A 119 -0.89 6.19 1.60
C LEU A 119 -0.70 6.76 2.98
N GLN A 120 -1.58 7.64 3.39
CA GLN A 120 -1.63 8.16 4.76
C GLN A 120 -2.74 7.43 5.49
N MET A 121 -2.38 6.76 6.56
CA MET A 121 -3.28 5.92 7.34
C MET A 121 -3.32 6.40 8.79
N PRO A 122 -4.26 7.29 9.12
CA PRO A 122 -4.36 7.81 10.47
C PRO A 122 -4.72 6.73 11.47
N LYS A 123 -4.15 6.82 12.66
CA LYS A 123 -4.52 5.94 13.75
C LYS A 123 -5.87 6.34 14.31
N ALA A 124 -6.66 5.36 14.68
CA ALA A 124 -7.94 5.59 15.30
C ALA A 124 -7.76 6.23 16.69
N GLU A 125 -8.72 7.06 17.08
CA GLU A 125 -8.67 7.74 18.37
C GLU A 125 -8.41 6.80 19.57
N PRO A 126 -9.02 5.61 19.64
CA PRO A 126 -8.72 4.68 20.73
C PRO A 126 -7.28 4.20 20.78
N ALA A 127 -6.55 4.25 19.65
CA ALA A 127 -5.16 3.82 19.57
C ALA A 127 -4.17 4.89 20.03
N LYS A 128 -4.62 6.13 20.18
CA LYS A 128 -3.80 7.24 20.67
C LYS A 128 -3.74 7.21 22.20
N ALA A 129 -2.64 7.70 22.76
CA ALA A 129 -2.51 7.81 24.21
C ALA A 129 -3.66 8.65 24.79
N LYS A 130 -4.35 8.10 25.75
CA LYS A 130 -5.52 8.73 26.35
C LYS A 130 -5.34 8.85 27.85
N LYS A 131 -5.52 10.05 28.36
CA LYS A 131 -5.45 10.30 29.78
C LYS A 131 -6.78 9.93 30.43
N ILE A 132 -6.70 9.12 31.49
CA ILE A 132 -7.87 8.68 32.24
C ILE A 132 -7.96 9.51 33.51
N THR A 133 -9.11 10.11 33.71
CA THR A 133 -9.39 10.86 34.96
C THR A 133 -9.82 9.91 36.07
N VAL A 134 -9.11 9.95 37.17
CA VAL A 134 -9.43 9.13 38.35
C VAL A 134 -10.27 9.95 39.29
N LYS A 135 -11.39 9.39 39.72
CA LYS A 135 -12.25 10.01 40.74
C LYS A 135 -12.11 9.26 42.04
N ALA A 136 -12.18 10.01 43.17
CA ALA A 136 -12.25 9.38 44.48
C ALA A 136 -13.56 8.61 44.63
N ALA A 137 -13.47 7.45 45.23
CA ALA A 137 -14.64 6.62 45.49
C ALA A 137 -15.55 7.24 46.56
#